data_d02961e09db03803a463596098712570
#
_entry.id   d02961e09db03803a463596098712570
#
_cell.length_a   1.000
_cell.length_b   1.000
_cell.length_c   1.000
_cell.angle_alpha   90.00
_cell.angle_beta   90.00
_cell.angle_gamma   90.00
#
_symmetry.space_group_name_H-M   'P 1'
#
loop_
_entity.id
_entity.type
_entity.pdbx_description
1 polymer ?
#
loop_
_entity_poly.entity_id
_entity_poly.type
_entity_poly.pdbx_seq_one_letter_code
_entity_poly.pdbx_strand_id
1 'polypeptide(L)'
;VHAASLIHDDLPCMDDSPSRRGQPSNHTIYGVDMAILAGDALFPLGFRHIVSQTPSDLVPESHLLRVIAEIARSVGSTGMAAGQFLDLEGGPNAVGFIQEKKFGEMGESSAVCGGFLAGAEDDEIERLRRYGRAVGVLYAVVDDIIEERLKVEGGGDRKNKGKSYTEVYGVEKAIEKAEELRAKAKEELDGFEKYGERVFPLYSFVDFAFDRSFSVDDA
;
A
#
# COMPACT_ATOMS: atom_id res chain seq x y z
N VAL A 1 -2.89 -3.70 10.52
CA VAL A 1 -3.65 -3.87 9.26
C VAL A 1 -2.75 -4.46 8.18
N HIS A 2 -1.68 -3.77 7.76
CA HIS A 2 -0.80 -4.24 6.68
C HIS A 2 -0.19 -5.64 6.95
N ALA A 3 0.29 -5.92 8.16
CA ALA A 3 0.80 -7.25 8.50
C ALA A 3 -0.27 -8.35 8.37
N ALA A 4 -1.51 -8.06 8.78
CA ALA A 4 -2.62 -8.98 8.62
C ALA A 4 -2.91 -9.30 7.15
N SER A 5 -2.95 -8.26 6.28
CA SER A 5 -3.19 -8.45 4.85
C SER A 5 -2.09 -9.28 4.19
N LEU A 6 -0.81 -9.08 4.56
CA LEU A 6 0.29 -9.87 4.02
C LEU A 6 0.23 -11.35 4.44
N ILE A 7 -0.16 -11.64 5.69
CA ILE A 7 -0.32 -13.02 6.17
C ILE A 7 -1.41 -13.74 5.37
N HIS A 8 -2.53 -13.07 5.09
CA HIS A 8 -3.61 -13.64 4.28
C HIS A 8 -3.23 -13.73 2.80
N ASP A 9 -2.52 -12.74 2.26
CA ASP A 9 -2.05 -12.72 0.87
C ASP A 9 -1.11 -13.91 0.57
N ASP A 10 -0.25 -14.27 1.52
CA ASP A 10 0.69 -15.38 1.40
C ASP A 10 0.03 -16.78 1.42
N LEU A 11 -1.25 -16.92 1.80
CA LEU A 11 -1.92 -18.21 1.92
C LEU A 11 -1.92 -19.01 0.61
N PRO A 12 -1.94 -20.38 0.67
CA PRO A 12 -1.97 -21.22 -0.53
C PRO A 12 -3.18 -21.00 -1.44
N CYS A 13 -4.28 -20.48 -0.91
CA CYS A 13 -5.48 -20.12 -1.68
C CYS A 13 -5.45 -18.71 -2.26
N MET A 14 -4.43 -17.93 -1.93
CA MET A 14 -4.16 -16.57 -2.42
C MET A 14 -2.92 -16.58 -3.33
N ASP A 15 -1.84 -15.88 -2.96
CA ASP A 15 -0.62 -15.80 -3.76
C ASP A 15 0.27 -17.07 -3.64
N ASP A 16 0.03 -17.92 -2.64
CA ASP A 16 0.80 -19.14 -2.37
C ASP A 16 2.30 -18.85 -2.19
N SER A 17 2.61 -17.77 -1.47
CA SER A 17 3.98 -17.32 -1.28
C SER A 17 4.65 -18.07 -0.15
N PRO A 18 5.70 -18.87 -0.40
CA PRO A 18 6.38 -19.64 0.64
C PRO A 18 7.29 -18.79 1.54
N SER A 19 7.61 -17.58 1.09
CA SER A 19 8.48 -16.65 1.82
C SER A 19 8.04 -15.21 1.66
N ARG A 20 8.31 -14.40 2.68
CA ARG A 20 8.06 -12.96 2.71
C ARG A 20 9.27 -12.24 3.31
N ARG A 21 9.86 -11.28 2.56
CA ARG A 21 11.03 -10.50 3.00
C ARG A 21 12.21 -11.37 3.45
N GLY A 22 12.48 -12.45 2.70
CA GLY A 22 13.58 -13.37 2.99
C GLY A 22 13.36 -14.34 4.17
N GLN A 23 12.15 -14.34 4.75
CA GLN A 23 11.76 -15.26 5.82
C GLN A 23 10.62 -16.18 5.35
N PRO A 24 10.49 -17.40 5.87
CA PRO A 24 9.35 -18.26 5.56
C PRO A 24 8.02 -17.57 5.92
N SER A 25 7.02 -17.72 5.06
CA SER A 25 5.67 -17.17 5.31
C SER A 25 5.01 -17.84 6.51
N ASN A 26 4.05 -17.14 7.12
CA ASN A 26 3.41 -17.59 8.35
C ASN A 26 2.79 -19.00 8.23
N HIS A 27 2.08 -19.25 7.11
CA HIS A 27 1.44 -20.54 6.86
C HIS A 27 2.43 -21.71 6.69
N THR A 28 3.68 -21.46 6.26
CA THR A 28 4.69 -22.49 6.11
C THR A 28 5.29 -22.90 7.45
N ILE A 29 5.29 -22.00 8.43
CA ILE A 29 5.84 -22.26 9.78
C ILE A 29 4.78 -22.86 10.70
N TYR A 30 3.57 -22.29 10.72
CA TYR A 30 2.55 -22.57 11.73
C TYR A 30 1.31 -23.30 11.19
N GLY A 31 1.21 -23.49 9.87
CA GLY A 31 0.04 -24.06 9.22
C GLY A 31 -0.96 -23.00 8.73
N VAL A 32 -1.80 -23.42 7.79
CA VAL A 32 -2.79 -22.54 7.12
C VAL A 32 -3.84 -22.02 8.10
N ASP A 33 -4.33 -22.87 8.98
CA ASP A 33 -5.32 -22.55 10.02
C ASP A 33 -4.82 -21.46 10.96
N MET A 34 -3.58 -21.58 11.43
CA MET A 34 -2.96 -20.58 12.31
C MET A 34 -2.68 -19.27 11.58
N ALA A 35 -2.32 -19.31 10.30
CA ALA A 35 -2.12 -18.11 9.50
C ALA A 35 -3.44 -17.33 9.29
N ILE A 36 -4.56 -18.03 9.03
CA ILE A 36 -5.89 -17.42 8.95
C ILE A 36 -6.23 -16.73 10.27
N LEU A 37 -6.13 -17.46 11.39
CA LEU A 37 -6.45 -16.92 12.72
C LEU A 37 -5.53 -15.75 13.13
N ALA A 38 -4.26 -15.78 12.74
CA ALA A 38 -3.32 -14.68 13.01
C ALA A 38 -3.72 -13.40 12.28
N GLY A 39 -4.07 -13.49 10.99
CA GLY A 39 -4.57 -12.36 10.23
C GLY A 39 -5.88 -11.81 10.81
N ASP A 40 -6.84 -12.70 11.10
CA ASP A 40 -8.13 -12.32 11.71
C ASP A 40 -7.97 -11.62 13.07
N ALA A 41 -7.02 -12.06 13.88
CA ALA A 41 -6.75 -11.46 15.19
C ALA A 41 -6.05 -10.09 15.09
N LEU A 42 -5.18 -9.89 14.09
CA LEU A 42 -4.43 -8.65 13.92
C LEU A 42 -5.29 -7.46 13.50
N PHE A 43 -6.38 -7.66 12.74
CA PHE A 43 -7.29 -6.58 12.37
C PHE A 43 -7.96 -5.95 13.59
N PRO A 44 -8.72 -6.69 14.43
CA PRO A 44 -9.33 -6.12 15.63
C PRO A 44 -8.30 -5.66 16.66
N LEU A 45 -7.12 -6.30 16.74
CA LEU A 45 -6.04 -5.83 17.59
C LEU A 45 -5.57 -4.43 17.18
N GLY A 46 -5.43 -4.15 15.88
CA GLY A 46 -5.08 -2.84 15.36
C GLY A 46 -6.11 -1.78 15.75
N PHE A 47 -7.40 -2.03 15.55
CA PHE A 47 -8.48 -1.13 15.95
C PHE A 47 -8.51 -0.89 17.47
N ARG A 48 -8.41 -1.96 18.25
CA ARG A 48 -8.33 -1.86 19.71
C ARG A 48 -7.15 -1.00 20.15
N HIS A 49 -5.97 -1.21 19.53
CA HIS A 49 -4.76 -0.44 19.87
C HIS A 49 -4.97 1.05 19.61
N ILE A 50 -5.48 1.42 18.44
CA ILE A 50 -5.77 2.82 18.09
C ILE A 50 -6.70 3.44 19.13
N VAL A 51 -7.81 2.79 19.46
CA VAL A 51 -8.80 3.32 20.40
C VAL A 51 -8.26 3.42 21.83
N SER A 52 -7.49 2.42 22.29
CA SER A 52 -7.04 2.34 23.68
C SER A 52 -5.74 3.09 23.99
N GLN A 53 -4.92 3.38 22.96
CA GLN A 53 -3.59 3.96 23.14
C GLN A 53 -3.45 5.38 22.56
N THR A 54 -4.45 5.89 21.84
CA THR A 54 -4.42 7.29 21.40
C THR A 54 -4.86 8.20 22.55
N PRO A 55 -4.01 9.15 22.99
CA PRO A 55 -4.33 10.04 24.09
C PRO A 55 -5.51 10.98 23.76
N SER A 56 -6.55 10.97 24.57
CA SER A 56 -7.77 11.75 24.35
C SER A 56 -7.59 13.26 24.52
N ASP A 57 -6.52 13.67 25.20
CA ASP A 57 -6.11 15.07 25.33
C ASP A 57 -5.41 15.62 24.08
N LEU A 58 -4.88 14.75 23.23
CA LEU A 58 -4.21 15.11 21.97
C LEU A 58 -5.13 14.96 20.76
N VAL A 59 -5.98 13.94 20.74
CA VAL A 59 -6.82 13.59 19.58
C VAL A 59 -8.29 13.51 20.01
N PRO A 60 -9.17 14.36 19.48
CA PRO A 60 -10.60 14.29 19.74
C PRO A 60 -11.19 12.92 19.32
N GLU A 61 -12.15 12.40 20.08
CA GLU A 61 -12.83 11.13 19.78
C GLU A 61 -13.45 11.10 18.36
N SER A 62 -13.96 12.24 17.90
CA SER A 62 -14.52 12.38 16.54
C SER A 62 -13.49 12.08 15.46
N HIS A 63 -12.23 12.52 15.63
CA HIS A 63 -11.14 12.22 14.70
C HIS A 63 -10.73 10.75 14.78
N LEU A 64 -10.71 10.19 15.97
CA LEU A 64 -10.43 8.77 16.18
C LEU A 64 -11.47 7.87 15.48
N LEU A 65 -12.76 8.23 15.55
CA LEU A 65 -13.82 7.52 14.83
C LEU A 65 -13.65 7.64 13.30
N ARG A 66 -13.23 8.79 12.78
CA ARG A 66 -12.92 8.96 11.34
C ARG A 66 -11.78 8.03 10.92
N VAL A 67 -10.73 7.88 11.74
CA VAL A 67 -9.61 6.96 11.49
C VAL A 67 -10.10 5.50 11.41
N ILE A 68 -10.91 5.07 12.36
CA ILE A 68 -11.46 3.71 12.39
C ILE A 68 -12.33 3.46 11.14
N ALA A 69 -13.21 4.41 10.80
CA ALA A 69 -14.06 4.31 9.62
C ALA A 69 -13.25 4.25 8.32
N GLU A 70 -12.19 5.08 8.21
CA GLU A 70 -11.33 5.12 7.03
C GLU A 70 -10.57 3.79 6.84
N ILE A 71 -9.98 3.24 7.90
CA ILE A 71 -9.30 1.94 7.83
C ILE A 71 -10.30 0.85 7.45
N ALA A 72 -11.49 0.81 8.08
CA ALA A 72 -12.51 -0.19 7.77
C ALA A 72 -12.99 -0.11 6.30
N ARG A 73 -13.15 1.11 5.76
CA ARG A 73 -13.47 1.34 4.35
C ARG A 73 -12.37 0.80 3.43
N SER A 74 -11.13 1.15 3.73
CA SER A 74 -9.95 0.83 2.91
C SER A 74 -9.70 -0.67 2.81
N VAL A 75 -9.87 -1.43 3.91
CA VAL A 75 -9.64 -2.87 3.91
C VAL A 75 -10.87 -3.69 3.48
N GLY A 76 -12.03 -3.06 3.46
CA GLY A 76 -13.32 -3.71 3.22
C GLY A 76 -13.57 -4.13 1.78
N SER A 77 -14.83 -4.55 1.52
CA SER A 77 -15.30 -5.11 0.25
C SER A 77 -15.21 -4.16 -0.96
N THR A 78 -15.11 -2.86 -0.74
CA THR A 78 -14.93 -1.84 -1.79
C THR A 78 -13.48 -1.34 -1.90
N GLY A 79 -12.61 -1.76 -0.99
CA GLY A 79 -11.19 -1.43 -0.91
C GLY A 79 -10.30 -2.62 -1.27
N MET A 80 -9.37 -2.95 -0.38
CA MET A 80 -8.35 -3.97 -0.61
C MET A 80 -8.92 -5.35 -0.91
N ALA A 81 -10.01 -5.75 -0.25
CA ALA A 81 -10.66 -7.04 -0.52
C ALA A 81 -11.20 -7.14 -1.96
N ALA A 82 -11.72 -6.03 -2.52
CA ALA A 82 -12.10 -5.99 -3.94
C ALA A 82 -10.89 -6.12 -4.87
N GLY A 83 -9.76 -5.51 -4.50
CA GLY A 83 -8.50 -5.64 -5.23
C GLY A 83 -8.01 -7.08 -5.25
N GLN A 84 -8.02 -7.76 -4.11
CA GLN A 84 -7.62 -9.16 -4.00
C GLN A 84 -8.54 -10.10 -4.79
N PHE A 85 -9.86 -9.89 -4.73
CA PHE A 85 -10.79 -10.64 -5.55
C PHE A 85 -10.47 -10.55 -7.05
N LEU A 86 -10.21 -9.34 -7.56
CA LEU A 86 -9.87 -9.14 -8.95
C LEU A 86 -8.45 -9.63 -9.31
N ASP A 87 -7.54 -9.66 -8.36
CA ASP A 87 -6.21 -10.22 -8.57
C ASP A 87 -6.29 -11.73 -8.82
N LEU A 88 -7.16 -12.42 -8.10
CA LEU A 88 -7.42 -13.84 -8.30
C LEU A 88 -8.25 -14.14 -9.56
N GLU A 89 -9.36 -13.42 -9.76
CA GLU A 89 -10.41 -13.77 -10.74
C GLU A 89 -10.41 -12.85 -11.98
N GLY A 90 -9.80 -11.66 -11.91
CA GLY A 90 -9.85 -10.67 -12.98
C GLY A 90 -8.95 -10.99 -14.18
N GLY A 91 -9.27 -10.41 -15.34
CA GLY A 91 -8.44 -10.49 -16.54
C GLY A 91 -7.28 -9.46 -16.52
N PRO A 92 -6.41 -9.49 -17.55
CA PRO A 92 -5.25 -8.59 -17.64
C PRO A 92 -5.63 -7.10 -17.63
N ASN A 93 -6.81 -6.74 -18.10
CA ASN A 93 -7.30 -5.35 -18.08
C ASN A 93 -7.63 -4.84 -16.66
N ALA A 94 -7.64 -5.71 -15.65
CA ALA A 94 -7.93 -5.32 -14.27
C ALA A 94 -6.71 -4.80 -13.51
N VAL A 95 -5.47 -4.92 -14.05
CA VAL A 95 -4.22 -4.62 -13.31
C VAL A 95 -4.21 -3.21 -12.71
N GLY A 96 -4.62 -2.19 -13.44
CA GLY A 96 -4.68 -0.82 -12.93
C GLY A 96 -5.64 -0.69 -11.75
N PHE A 97 -6.81 -1.34 -11.82
CA PHE A 97 -7.78 -1.33 -10.73
C PHE A 97 -7.28 -2.15 -9.52
N ILE A 98 -6.59 -3.26 -9.75
CA ILE A 98 -5.98 -4.08 -8.69
C ILE A 98 -4.96 -3.24 -7.91
N GLN A 99 -4.07 -2.54 -8.61
CA GLN A 99 -3.08 -1.67 -7.98
C GLN A 99 -3.71 -0.53 -7.19
N GLU A 100 -4.74 0.12 -7.75
CA GLU A 100 -5.52 1.15 -7.05
C GLU A 100 -6.16 0.59 -5.77
N LYS A 101 -6.73 -0.61 -5.81
CA LYS A 101 -7.43 -1.20 -4.67
C LYS A 101 -6.53 -1.87 -3.64
N LYS A 102 -5.48 -2.57 -4.05
CA LYS A 102 -4.55 -3.22 -3.10
C LYS A 102 -3.59 -2.20 -2.47
N PHE A 103 -2.97 -1.34 -3.28
CA PHE A 103 -1.89 -0.45 -2.85
C PHE A 103 -2.33 1.01 -2.72
N GLY A 104 -3.14 1.50 -3.65
CA GLY A 104 -3.69 2.86 -3.61
C GLY A 104 -4.54 3.09 -2.36
N GLU A 105 -5.46 2.18 -2.03
CA GLU A 105 -6.29 2.27 -0.81
C GLU A 105 -5.47 2.23 0.47
N MET A 106 -4.39 1.44 0.53
CA MET A 106 -3.50 1.40 1.68
C MET A 106 -2.73 2.72 1.86
N GLY A 107 -2.17 3.25 0.79
CA GLY A 107 -1.47 4.54 0.81
C GLY A 107 -2.41 5.69 1.17
N GLU A 108 -3.59 5.73 0.56
CA GLU A 108 -4.65 6.69 0.85
C GLU A 108 -5.04 6.68 2.32
N SER A 109 -5.42 5.50 2.83
CA SER A 109 -5.83 5.34 4.22
C SER A 109 -4.72 5.76 5.20
N SER A 110 -3.45 5.44 4.89
CA SER A 110 -2.32 5.83 5.73
C SER A 110 -2.17 7.35 5.83
N ALA A 111 -2.22 8.05 4.70
CA ALA A 111 -2.09 9.50 4.67
C ALA A 111 -3.29 10.22 5.31
N VAL A 112 -4.50 9.78 5.00
CA VAL A 112 -5.75 10.33 5.54
C VAL A 112 -5.85 10.13 7.06
N CYS A 113 -5.53 8.94 7.56
CA CYS A 113 -5.51 8.68 9.00
C CYS A 113 -4.49 9.57 9.73
N GLY A 114 -3.30 9.78 9.14
CA GLY A 114 -2.33 10.74 9.67
C GLY A 114 -2.90 12.15 9.74
N GLY A 115 -3.57 12.60 8.70
CA GLY A 115 -4.26 13.89 8.65
C GLY A 115 -5.34 14.04 9.72
N PHE A 116 -6.22 13.02 9.90
CA PHE A 116 -7.25 13.05 10.94
C PHE A 116 -6.65 13.15 12.34
N LEU A 117 -5.59 12.38 12.62
CA LEU A 117 -4.92 12.41 13.91
C LEU A 117 -4.22 13.74 14.18
N ALA A 118 -3.73 14.40 13.14
CA ALA A 118 -3.10 15.72 13.22
C ALA A 118 -4.09 16.89 13.24
N GLY A 119 -5.39 16.64 13.05
CA GLY A 119 -6.42 17.68 13.00
C GLY A 119 -6.39 18.51 11.72
N ALA A 120 -6.02 17.89 10.61
CA ALA A 120 -6.03 18.54 9.29
C ALA A 120 -7.47 18.91 8.86
N GLU A 121 -7.58 20.01 8.13
CA GLU A 121 -8.85 20.48 7.57
C GLU A 121 -9.33 19.57 6.42
N ASP A 122 -10.61 19.60 6.10
CA ASP A 122 -11.18 18.67 5.13
C ASP A 122 -10.58 18.80 3.71
N ASP A 123 -10.18 19.99 3.27
CA ASP A 123 -9.45 20.20 2.02
C ASP A 123 -8.05 19.59 2.02
N GLU A 124 -7.36 19.66 3.14
CA GLU A 124 -6.07 19.00 3.35
C GLU A 124 -6.22 17.47 3.36
N ILE A 125 -7.28 16.96 3.98
CA ILE A 125 -7.61 15.53 3.96
C ILE A 125 -7.81 15.04 2.53
N GLU A 126 -8.52 15.79 1.68
CA GLU A 126 -8.71 15.42 0.28
C GLU A 126 -7.41 15.46 -0.54
N ARG A 127 -6.49 16.37 -0.25
CA ARG A 127 -5.14 16.36 -0.82
C ARG A 127 -4.33 15.17 -0.34
N LEU A 128 -4.32 14.89 0.96
CA LEU A 128 -3.65 13.71 1.54
C LEU A 128 -4.21 12.40 0.97
N ARG A 129 -5.51 12.34 0.69
CA ARG A 129 -6.17 11.21 0.03
C ARG A 129 -5.55 10.95 -1.34
N ARG A 130 -5.48 11.99 -2.20
CA ARG A 130 -4.92 11.87 -3.54
C ARG A 130 -3.41 11.62 -3.51
N TYR A 131 -2.68 12.29 -2.60
CA TYR A 131 -1.27 12.02 -2.35
C TYR A 131 -1.01 10.56 -1.98
N GLY A 132 -1.68 10.06 -0.95
CA GLY A 132 -1.49 8.70 -0.44
C GLY A 132 -1.81 7.65 -1.49
N ARG A 133 -2.91 7.84 -2.25
CA ARG A 133 -3.29 6.97 -3.36
C ARG A 133 -2.20 6.93 -4.45
N ALA A 134 -1.72 8.10 -4.87
CA ALA A 134 -0.68 8.19 -5.89
C ALA A 134 0.63 7.49 -5.44
N VAL A 135 1.06 7.70 -4.19
CA VAL A 135 2.25 7.06 -3.62
C VAL A 135 2.06 5.54 -3.48
N GLY A 136 0.89 5.08 -3.05
CA GLY A 136 0.60 3.65 -2.92
C GLY A 136 0.70 2.92 -4.27
N VAL A 137 0.10 3.47 -5.31
CA VAL A 137 0.18 2.91 -6.68
C VAL A 137 1.60 3.05 -7.25
N LEU A 138 2.27 4.19 -7.02
CA LEU A 138 3.67 4.38 -7.41
C LEU A 138 4.56 3.26 -6.85
N TYR A 139 4.40 2.96 -5.56
CA TYR A 139 5.16 1.92 -4.88
C TYR A 139 4.98 0.56 -5.56
N ALA A 140 3.74 0.19 -5.92
CA ALA A 140 3.42 -1.07 -6.58
C ALA A 140 3.99 -1.14 -8.01
N VAL A 141 3.86 -0.05 -8.79
CA VAL A 141 4.40 0.00 -10.16
C VAL A 141 5.92 -0.12 -10.16
N VAL A 142 6.58 0.53 -9.19
CA VAL A 142 8.05 0.44 -9.04
C VAL A 142 8.48 -0.96 -8.61
N ASP A 143 7.73 -1.64 -7.72
CA ASP A 143 8.00 -3.04 -7.37
C ASP A 143 7.92 -3.95 -8.61
N ASP A 144 6.91 -3.78 -9.47
CA ASP A 144 6.77 -4.52 -10.73
C ASP A 144 7.98 -4.26 -11.68
N ILE A 145 8.49 -3.02 -11.75
CA ILE A 145 9.67 -2.68 -12.55
C ILE A 145 10.92 -3.39 -12.01
N ILE A 146 11.13 -3.35 -10.69
CA ILE A 146 12.26 -4.00 -10.03
C ILE A 146 12.22 -5.52 -10.27
N GLU A 147 11.07 -6.14 -10.06
CA GLU A 147 10.91 -7.58 -10.28
C GLU A 147 11.21 -7.98 -11.73
N GLU A 148 10.77 -7.18 -12.70
CA GLU A 148 11.02 -7.48 -14.12
C GLU A 148 12.52 -7.38 -14.48
N ARG A 149 13.23 -6.38 -13.92
CA ARG A 149 14.70 -6.26 -14.10
C ARG A 149 15.43 -7.45 -13.49
N LEU A 150 15.08 -7.86 -12.27
CA LEU A 150 15.67 -9.03 -11.62
C LEU A 150 15.46 -10.32 -12.40
N LYS A 151 14.32 -10.50 -13.09
CA LYS A 151 14.08 -11.65 -13.97
C LYS A 151 15.06 -11.67 -15.15
N VAL A 152 15.30 -10.53 -15.78
CA VAL A 152 16.22 -10.39 -16.93
C VAL A 152 17.65 -10.76 -16.53
N GLU A 153 18.05 -10.45 -15.30
CA GLU A 153 19.38 -10.77 -14.75
C GLU A 153 19.53 -12.22 -14.26
N GLY A 154 18.51 -13.07 -14.44
CA GLY A 154 18.53 -14.48 -14.04
C GLY A 154 18.24 -14.71 -12.55
N GLY A 155 17.77 -13.69 -11.85
CA GLY A 155 17.44 -13.68 -10.43
C GLY A 155 15.94 -13.81 -10.18
N GLY A 156 15.42 -15.02 -10.14
CA GLY A 156 14.14 -15.23 -9.50
C GLY A 156 12.98 -15.62 -10.43
N ASP A 157 12.39 -16.74 -10.06
CA ASP A 157 11.08 -17.17 -10.55
C ASP A 157 10.01 -16.42 -9.72
N ARG A 158 9.19 -15.58 -10.35
CA ARG A 158 8.05 -14.97 -9.65
C ARG A 158 7.09 -16.06 -9.24
N LYS A 159 7.07 -16.39 -7.95
CA LYS A 159 6.13 -17.37 -7.40
C LYS A 159 4.75 -16.76 -7.11
N ASN A 160 4.63 -15.42 -7.20
CA ASN A 160 3.37 -14.73 -6.97
C ASN A 160 2.45 -14.88 -8.17
N LYS A 161 1.22 -15.28 -7.93
CA LYS A 161 0.18 -15.40 -8.96
C LYS A 161 -0.45 -14.05 -9.34
N GLY A 162 -0.07 -12.97 -8.65
CA GLY A 162 -0.60 -11.62 -8.85
C GLY A 162 -0.26 -11.03 -10.23
N LYS A 163 -1.07 -10.11 -10.70
CA LYS A 163 -0.94 -9.46 -12.00
C LYS A 163 0.02 -8.27 -11.92
N SER A 164 1.03 -8.26 -12.80
CA SER A 164 2.04 -7.21 -12.89
C SER A 164 1.68 -6.16 -13.95
N TYR A 165 1.94 -4.89 -13.64
CA TYR A 165 1.77 -3.79 -14.60
C TYR A 165 2.75 -3.92 -15.77
N THR A 166 4.00 -4.34 -15.51
CA THR A 166 5.03 -4.56 -16.53
C THR A 166 4.71 -5.71 -17.46
N GLU A 167 4.08 -6.80 -16.97
CA GLU A 167 3.65 -7.92 -17.79
C GLU A 167 2.51 -7.55 -18.75
N VAL A 168 1.63 -6.64 -18.35
CA VAL A 168 0.47 -6.23 -19.16
C VAL A 168 0.83 -5.10 -20.12
N TYR A 169 1.58 -4.10 -19.68
CA TYR A 169 1.80 -2.86 -20.45
C TYR A 169 3.25 -2.66 -20.90
N GLY A 170 4.19 -3.45 -20.40
CA GLY A 170 5.61 -3.30 -20.65
C GLY A 170 6.32 -2.32 -19.72
N VAL A 171 7.64 -2.48 -19.60
CA VAL A 171 8.49 -1.69 -18.68
C VAL A 171 8.48 -0.20 -18.98
N GLU A 172 8.52 0.18 -20.29
CA GLU A 172 8.51 1.59 -20.69
C GLU A 172 7.27 2.33 -20.18
N LYS A 173 6.07 1.73 -20.37
CA LYS A 173 4.82 2.32 -19.86
C LYS A 173 4.72 2.29 -18.33
N ALA A 174 5.35 1.32 -17.69
CA ALA A 174 5.43 1.30 -16.24
C ALA A 174 6.29 2.46 -15.70
N ILE A 175 7.40 2.78 -16.35
CA ILE A 175 8.24 3.94 -16.02
C ILE A 175 7.48 5.25 -16.25
N GLU A 176 6.83 5.43 -17.40
CA GLU A 176 5.99 6.60 -17.67
C GLU A 176 4.89 6.77 -16.60
N LYS A 177 4.25 5.67 -16.20
CA LYS A 177 3.24 5.68 -15.14
C LYS A 177 3.81 6.05 -13.78
N ALA A 178 4.99 5.56 -13.44
CA ALA A 178 5.68 5.91 -12.21
C ALA A 178 6.04 7.40 -12.16
N GLU A 179 6.52 7.99 -13.27
CA GLU A 179 6.79 9.42 -13.38
C GLU A 179 5.52 10.28 -13.23
N GLU A 180 4.41 9.88 -13.89
CA GLU A 180 3.10 10.54 -13.74
C GLU A 180 2.65 10.55 -12.26
N LEU A 181 2.72 9.40 -11.59
CA LEU A 181 2.30 9.25 -10.20
C LEU A 181 3.19 10.04 -9.24
N ARG A 182 4.52 10.06 -9.48
CA ARG A 182 5.47 10.91 -8.75
C ARG A 182 5.10 12.38 -8.84
N ALA A 183 4.87 12.86 -10.06
CA ALA A 183 4.48 14.27 -10.29
C ALA A 183 3.17 14.61 -9.59
N LYS A 184 2.14 13.76 -9.76
CA LYS A 184 0.84 13.92 -9.12
C LYS A 184 0.92 13.95 -7.59
N ALA A 185 1.71 13.04 -6.98
CA ALA A 185 1.88 13.03 -5.54
C ALA A 185 2.53 14.34 -5.03
N LYS A 186 3.54 14.86 -5.75
CA LYS A 186 4.18 16.13 -5.37
C LYS A 186 3.24 17.33 -5.53
N GLU A 187 2.44 17.40 -6.61
CA GLU A 187 1.44 18.45 -6.82
C GLU A 187 0.43 18.54 -5.66
N GLU A 188 0.01 17.42 -5.10
CA GLU A 188 -0.89 17.44 -3.94
C GLU A 188 -0.23 18.02 -2.67
N LEU A 189 1.09 17.92 -2.54
CA LEU A 189 1.84 18.51 -1.43
C LEU A 189 2.03 20.01 -1.56
N ASP A 190 1.91 20.60 -2.75
CA ASP A 190 2.02 22.05 -2.96
C ASP A 190 0.96 22.84 -2.17
N GLY A 191 -0.15 22.21 -1.77
CA GLY A 191 -1.14 22.81 -0.88
C GLY A 191 -0.77 22.91 0.59
N PHE A 192 0.40 22.38 0.98
CA PHE A 192 0.87 22.33 2.37
C PHE A 192 1.99 23.34 2.68
N GLU A 193 2.19 24.34 1.84
CA GLU A 193 3.24 25.37 1.98
C GLU A 193 3.25 26.07 3.34
N LYS A 194 2.07 26.22 3.95
CA LYS A 194 1.93 26.81 5.30
C LYS A 194 2.70 26.07 6.41
N TYR A 195 3.04 24.80 6.18
CA TYR A 195 3.82 23.99 7.12
C TYR A 195 5.34 24.07 6.91
N GLY A 196 5.80 24.77 5.87
CA GLY A 196 7.22 24.99 5.57
C GLY A 196 7.99 23.67 5.43
N GLU A 197 9.17 23.59 6.06
CA GLU A 197 10.06 22.42 5.96
C GLU A 197 9.48 21.12 6.52
N ARG A 198 8.42 21.18 7.32
CA ARG A 198 7.77 19.99 7.88
C ARG A 198 7.14 19.08 6.81
N VAL A 199 6.90 19.60 5.60
CA VAL A 199 6.38 18.84 4.47
C VAL A 199 7.50 18.06 3.73
N PHE A 200 8.76 18.46 3.85
CA PHE A 200 9.87 17.83 3.13
C PHE A 200 9.98 16.30 3.29
N PRO A 201 9.70 15.69 4.45
CA PRO A 201 9.70 14.25 4.56
C PRO A 201 8.71 13.56 3.62
N LEU A 202 7.56 14.19 3.33
CA LEU A 202 6.57 13.64 2.40
C LEU A 202 7.06 13.71 0.94
N TYR A 203 7.70 14.82 0.54
CA TYR A 203 8.36 14.92 -0.76
C TYR A 203 9.48 13.89 -0.89
N SER A 204 10.33 13.78 0.13
CA SER A 204 11.43 12.79 0.15
C SER A 204 10.92 11.36 0.06
N PHE A 205 9.76 11.07 0.67
CA PHE A 205 9.14 9.74 0.57
C PHE A 205 8.65 9.42 -0.84
N VAL A 206 8.13 10.42 -1.58
CA VAL A 206 7.76 10.25 -3.00
C VAL A 206 9.00 9.93 -3.83
N ASP A 207 10.09 10.66 -3.63
CA ASP A 207 11.35 10.41 -4.33
C ASP A 207 11.91 9.03 -3.97
N PHE A 208 11.95 8.67 -2.69
CA PHE A 208 12.37 7.34 -2.26
C PHE A 208 11.53 6.23 -2.90
N ALA A 209 10.20 6.38 -2.96
CA ALA A 209 9.33 5.38 -3.57
C ALA A 209 9.62 5.19 -5.07
N PHE A 210 9.98 6.26 -5.77
CA PHE A 210 10.35 6.25 -7.18
C PHE A 210 11.78 5.72 -7.41
N ASP A 211 12.76 6.25 -6.67
CA ASP A 211 14.18 6.01 -6.91
C ASP A 211 14.62 4.56 -6.58
N ARG A 212 13.82 3.80 -5.83
CA ARG A 212 14.05 2.37 -5.59
C ARG A 212 14.27 1.56 -6.86
N SER A 213 13.65 1.98 -7.98
CA SER A 213 13.82 1.32 -9.28
C SER A 213 15.21 1.52 -9.90
N PHE A 214 15.97 2.52 -9.43
CA PHE A 214 17.28 2.89 -9.96
C PHE A 214 18.44 2.47 -9.06
N SER A 215 18.17 2.13 -7.78
CA SER A 215 19.20 1.75 -6.81
C SER A 215 19.68 0.29 -6.91
N VAL A 216 19.15 -0.49 -7.85
CA VAL A 216 19.60 -1.88 -8.09
C VAL A 216 20.92 -1.94 -8.86
N ASP A 217 21.36 -0.84 -9.48
CA ASP A 217 22.62 -0.77 -10.22
C ASP A 217 23.87 -0.52 -9.34
N ASP A 218 23.69 -0.31 -8.01
CA ASP A 218 24.75 0.02 -7.06
C ASP A 218 24.97 -1.07 -5.97
N ALA A 219 24.46 -2.30 -6.12
CA ALA A 219 24.59 -3.37 -5.14
C ALA A 219 25.39 -4.58 -5.65
#